data_5ad04d5a0902683d8e8e8bf33a93a63e
#
_entry.id   5ad04d5a0902683d8e8e8bf33a93a63e
#
_cell.length_a   1.000
_cell.length_b   1.000
_cell.length_c   1.000
_cell.angle_alpha   90.00
_cell.angle_beta   90.00
_cell.angle_gamma   90.00
#
_symmetry.space_group_name_H-M   'P 1'
#
loop_
_entity.id
_entity.type
_entity.pdbx_description
1 polymer ?
#
loop_
_entity_poly.entity_id
_entity_poly.type
_entity_poly.pdbx_seq_one_letter_code
_entity_poly.pdbx_strand_id
1 'polypeptide(L)'
;MTSQLRVVSDDDNYTQQRVELAASFRWAARTDLHEAVANHFSLAVNEDGTKFLINPNQVHFSQIKASDLVLIDANDPHTMDRPDAPDPTAWGLHGGIHRHCPHARCVMHAHPEYGTVLASLKDSRLPPID
;
A
#
# COMPACT_ATOMS: atom_id res chain seq x y z
N MET A 1 -25.11 5.97 36.24
CA MET A 1 -24.72 6.38 34.89
C MET A 1 -23.90 5.25 34.26
N THR A 2 -24.53 4.41 33.50
CA THR A 2 -23.88 3.28 32.80
C THR A 2 -23.25 3.81 31.53
N SER A 3 -21.92 3.91 31.50
CA SER A 3 -21.15 4.16 30.29
C SER A 3 -21.37 2.98 29.35
N GLN A 4 -22.18 3.15 28.32
CA GLN A 4 -22.23 2.20 27.21
C GLN A 4 -20.90 2.31 26.46
N LEU A 5 -20.03 1.32 26.62
CA LEU A 5 -18.92 1.08 25.73
C LEU A 5 -19.52 0.87 24.33
N ARG A 6 -19.37 1.87 23.46
CA ARG A 6 -19.69 1.76 22.06
C ARG A 6 -18.72 0.72 21.48
N VAL A 7 -19.22 -0.47 21.20
CA VAL A 7 -18.49 -1.43 20.36
C VAL A 7 -18.41 -0.74 19.00
N VAL A 8 -17.25 -0.18 18.69
CA VAL A 8 -16.92 0.26 17.33
C VAL A 8 -16.98 -1.01 16.49
N SER A 9 -17.91 -1.07 15.55
CA SER A 9 -17.95 -2.21 14.62
C SER A 9 -16.60 -2.27 13.93
N ASP A 10 -16.00 -3.45 13.84
CA ASP A 10 -14.72 -3.69 13.17
C ASP A 10 -14.71 -3.21 11.70
N ASP A 11 -15.86 -3.01 11.10
CA ASP A 11 -16.06 -2.57 9.73
C ASP A 11 -15.60 -1.13 9.45
N ASP A 12 -15.68 -0.21 10.44
CA ASP A 12 -15.38 1.21 10.19
C ASP A 12 -13.87 1.55 10.16
N ASN A 13 -13.00 0.67 10.64
CA ASN A 13 -11.56 0.93 10.75
C ASN A 13 -10.69 0.01 9.90
N TYR A 14 -11.26 -0.93 9.18
CA TYR A 14 -10.53 -1.88 8.33
C TYR A 14 -9.42 -2.63 9.08
N THR A 15 -9.66 -3.03 10.31
CA THR A 15 -8.64 -3.60 11.21
C THR A 15 -7.94 -4.81 10.61
N GLN A 16 -8.70 -5.74 10.02
CA GLN A 16 -8.13 -6.92 9.39
C GLN A 16 -7.23 -6.56 8.20
N GLN A 17 -7.70 -5.70 7.29
CA GLN A 17 -6.95 -5.25 6.13
C GLN A 17 -5.68 -4.48 6.54
N ARG A 18 -5.75 -3.70 7.61
CA ARG A 18 -4.58 -3.00 8.17
C ARG A 18 -3.54 -3.98 8.68
N VAL A 19 -3.94 -5.02 9.39
CA VAL A 19 -3.04 -6.06 9.89
C VAL A 19 -2.39 -6.83 8.74
N GLU A 20 -3.17 -7.24 7.74
CA GLU A 20 -2.69 -7.95 6.56
C GLU A 20 -1.68 -7.13 5.75
N LEU A 21 -2.00 -5.86 5.49
CA LEU A 21 -1.10 -4.98 4.76
C LEU A 21 0.17 -4.68 5.57
N ALA A 22 0.08 -4.45 6.88
CA ALA A 22 1.25 -4.28 7.74
C ALA A 22 2.14 -5.53 7.77
N ALA A 23 1.54 -6.72 7.77
CA ALA A 23 2.28 -7.98 7.70
C ALA A 23 3.03 -8.11 6.36
N SER A 24 2.43 -7.70 5.24
CA SER A 24 3.07 -7.75 3.92
C SER A 24 4.29 -6.84 3.84
N PHE A 25 4.27 -5.64 4.44
CA PHE A 25 5.44 -4.77 4.55
C PHE A 25 6.58 -5.42 5.33
N ARG A 26 6.26 -6.03 6.46
CA ARG A 26 7.26 -6.71 7.28
C ARG A 26 7.85 -7.92 6.59
N TRP A 27 7.02 -8.64 5.85
CA TRP A 27 7.48 -9.77 5.05
C TRP A 27 8.40 -9.31 3.93
N ALA A 28 8.05 -8.25 3.20
CA ALA A 28 8.90 -7.65 2.18
C ALA A 28 10.25 -7.19 2.73
N ALA A 29 10.26 -6.55 3.92
CA ALA A 29 11.50 -6.16 4.59
C ALA A 29 12.36 -7.37 4.97
N ARG A 30 11.74 -8.46 5.43
CA ARG A 30 12.44 -9.67 5.84
C ARG A 30 13.05 -10.45 4.67
N THR A 31 12.48 -10.31 3.49
CA THR A 31 12.90 -11.02 2.27
C THR A 31 13.64 -10.13 1.27
N ASP A 32 14.07 -8.94 1.69
CA ASP A 32 14.83 -7.98 0.88
C ASP A 32 14.16 -7.61 -0.44
N LEU A 33 12.81 -7.48 -0.43
CA LEU A 33 12.03 -7.08 -1.60
C LEU A 33 11.85 -5.56 -1.71
N HIS A 34 12.46 -4.75 -0.84
CA HIS A 34 12.28 -3.31 -0.78
C HIS A 34 13.61 -2.56 -0.85
N GLU A 35 13.54 -1.29 -1.20
CA GLU A 35 14.67 -0.39 -1.22
C GLU A 35 14.42 0.81 -0.29
N ALA A 36 15.09 0.81 0.86
CA ALA A 36 15.01 1.86 1.88
C ALA A 36 13.55 2.28 2.17
N VAL A 37 13.15 3.51 1.83
CA VAL A 37 11.81 4.08 2.00
C VAL A 37 11.12 4.39 0.66
N ALA A 38 11.68 3.92 -0.45
CA ALA A 38 11.24 4.26 -1.80
C ALA A 38 10.08 3.40 -2.33
N ASN A 39 9.64 2.39 -1.56
CA ASN A 39 8.61 1.45 -1.99
C ASN A 39 7.27 1.68 -1.29
N HIS A 40 6.20 1.20 -1.91
CA HIS A 40 4.85 1.41 -1.41
C HIS A 40 3.90 0.28 -1.85
N PHE A 41 3.04 -0.15 -0.92
CA PHE A 41 1.98 -1.11 -1.16
C PHE A 41 0.64 -0.51 -0.78
N SER A 42 -0.41 -0.89 -1.49
CA SER A 42 -1.77 -0.49 -1.14
C SER A 42 -2.75 -1.64 -1.23
N LEU A 43 -3.83 -1.54 -0.45
CA LEU A 43 -4.90 -2.53 -0.37
C LEU A 43 -6.25 -1.82 -0.41
N ALA A 44 -7.07 -2.11 -1.43
CA ALA A 44 -8.43 -1.59 -1.54
C ALA A 44 -9.33 -2.15 -0.45
N VAL A 45 -10.14 -1.28 0.15
CA VAL A 45 -10.99 -1.62 1.31
C VAL A 45 -12.48 -1.47 1.05
N ASN A 46 -12.89 -0.91 -0.11
CA ASN A 46 -14.29 -0.84 -0.54
C ASN A 46 -14.52 -1.66 -1.82
N GLU A 47 -15.79 -1.88 -2.17
CA GLU A 47 -16.18 -2.75 -3.26
C GLU A 47 -15.66 -2.28 -4.62
N ASP A 48 -15.79 -0.99 -4.92
CA ASP A 48 -15.34 -0.40 -6.19
C ASP A 48 -13.82 -0.18 -6.28
N GLY A 49 -13.08 -0.41 -5.19
CA GLY A 49 -11.62 -0.32 -5.14
C GLY A 49 -11.07 1.09 -4.96
N THR A 50 -11.90 2.13 -4.94
CA THR A 50 -11.44 3.53 -4.90
C THR A 50 -10.92 3.99 -3.55
N LYS A 51 -11.35 3.35 -2.44
CA LYS A 51 -10.77 3.57 -1.12
C LYS A 51 -9.74 2.50 -0.81
N PHE A 52 -8.55 2.92 -0.44
CA PHE A 52 -7.44 2.00 -0.17
C PHE A 52 -6.55 2.47 0.99
N LEU A 53 -5.95 1.51 1.66
CA LEU A 53 -4.88 1.72 2.63
C LEU A 53 -3.53 1.77 1.91
N ILE A 54 -2.63 2.62 2.38
CA ILE A 54 -1.25 2.75 1.86
C ILE A 54 -0.30 3.04 3.02
N ASN A 55 0.98 2.75 2.84
CA ASN A 55 2.00 3.10 3.84
C ASN A 55 2.21 4.61 3.98
N PRO A 56 2.56 5.07 5.18
CA PRO A 56 2.96 6.46 5.38
C PRO A 56 4.25 6.78 4.60
N ASN A 57 4.40 8.05 4.21
CA ASN A 57 5.60 8.52 3.53
C ASN A 57 6.84 8.44 4.45
N GLN A 58 8.01 8.10 3.88
CA GLN A 58 9.31 8.07 4.55
C GLN A 58 9.44 7.12 5.75
N VAL A 59 8.60 6.08 5.83
CA VAL A 59 8.69 5.04 6.87
C VAL A 59 9.21 3.74 6.26
N HIS A 60 10.30 3.22 6.84
CA HIS A 60 10.88 1.95 6.40
C HIS A 60 9.90 0.79 6.67
N PHE A 61 9.80 -0.16 5.74
CA PHE A 61 8.83 -1.26 5.79
C PHE A 61 8.87 -2.07 7.10
N SER A 62 10.06 -2.28 7.69
CA SER A 62 10.18 -2.97 8.98
C SER A 62 9.56 -2.24 10.17
N GLN A 63 9.27 -0.95 10.03
CA GLN A 63 8.72 -0.11 11.10
C GLN A 63 7.20 0.11 10.97
N ILE A 64 6.60 -0.18 9.81
CA ILE A 64 5.18 0.08 9.55
C ILE A 64 4.31 -0.79 10.45
N LYS A 65 3.36 -0.17 11.14
CA LYS A 65 2.32 -0.79 11.96
C LYS A 65 0.97 -0.67 11.28
N ALA A 66 0.03 -1.51 11.66
CA ALA A 66 -1.35 -1.43 11.17
C ALA A 66 -1.99 -0.06 11.41
N SER A 67 -1.68 0.57 12.56
CA SER A 67 -2.16 1.92 12.92
C SER A 67 -1.57 3.05 12.08
N ASP A 68 -0.42 2.83 11.45
CA ASP A 68 0.30 3.87 10.72
C ASP A 68 -0.24 4.01 9.27
N LEU A 69 -0.98 3.01 8.79
CA LEU A 69 -1.50 2.99 7.43
C LEU A 69 -2.51 4.12 7.21
N VAL A 70 -2.38 4.80 6.08
CA VAL A 70 -3.22 5.94 5.70
C VAL A 70 -4.37 5.45 4.82
N LEU A 71 -5.60 5.86 5.13
CA LEU A 71 -6.76 5.61 4.28
C LEU A 71 -6.89 6.74 3.26
N ILE A 72 -6.90 6.39 1.99
CA ILE A 72 -6.98 7.30 0.85
C ILE A 72 -8.24 6.99 0.02
N ASP A 73 -8.85 8.05 -0.51
CA ASP A 73 -9.86 7.94 -1.57
C ASP A 73 -9.23 8.38 -2.90
N ALA A 74 -9.20 7.50 -3.89
CA ALA A 74 -8.62 7.77 -5.21
C ALA A 74 -9.29 8.95 -5.95
N ASN A 75 -10.52 9.29 -5.56
CA ASN A 75 -11.28 10.39 -6.15
C ASN A 75 -11.13 11.72 -5.40
N ASP A 76 -10.44 11.75 -4.26
CA ASP A 76 -10.22 12.98 -3.50
C ASP A 76 -9.10 13.82 -4.13
N PRO A 77 -9.40 15.00 -4.74
CA PRO A 77 -8.40 15.87 -5.34
C PRO A 77 -7.49 16.53 -4.31
N HIS A 78 -7.85 16.51 -3.02
CA HIS A 78 -7.12 17.14 -1.92
C HIS A 78 -6.23 16.17 -1.14
N THR A 79 -6.06 14.94 -1.61
CA THR A 79 -5.22 13.94 -0.96
C THR A 79 -3.82 14.47 -0.65
N MET A 80 -3.21 15.24 -1.57
CA MET A 80 -1.85 15.75 -1.39
C MET A 80 -1.77 17.00 -0.49
N ASP A 81 -2.90 17.60 -0.11
CA ASP A 81 -2.97 18.73 0.80
C ASP A 81 -2.98 18.30 2.29
N ARG A 82 -3.09 17.00 2.54
CA ARG A 82 -3.20 16.42 3.88
C ARG A 82 -1.84 16.38 4.57
N PRO A 83 -1.79 16.54 5.91
CA PRO A 83 -0.55 16.41 6.67
C PRO A 83 0.01 14.98 6.68
N ASP A 84 -0.84 13.97 6.45
CA ASP A 84 -0.50 12.55 6.33
C ASP A 84 -0.51 12.07 4.87
N ALA A 85 -0.31 12.97 3.91
CA ALA A 85 -0.27 12.63 2.49
C ALA A 85 0.75 11.51 2.21
N PRO A 86 0.44 10.57 1.32
CA PRO A 86 1.40 9.57 0.88
C PRO A 86 2.53 10.22 0.07
N ASP A 87 3.55 9.44 -0.27
CA ASP A 87 4.56 9.88 -1.23
C ASP A 87 3.88 10.29 -2.56
N PRO A 88 4.28 11.42 -3.19
CA PRO A 88 3.66 11.89 -4.44
C PRO A 88 3.72 10.89 -5.58
N THR A 89 4.81 10.11 -5.69
CA THR A 89 4.95 9.07 -6.72
C THR A 89 4.04 7.88 -6.43
N ALA A 90 3.91 7.53 -5.15
CA ALA A 90 2.97 6.52 -4.69
C ALA A 90 1.53 6.94 -4.98
N TRP A 91 1.16 8.19 -4.69
CA TRP A 91 -0.16 8.72 -5.01
C TRP A 91 -0.47 8.62 -6.52
N GLY A 92 0.44 9.08 -7.37
CA GLY A 92 0.27 9.02 -8.82
C GLY A 92 0.04 7.59 -9.33
N LEU A 93 0.86 6.64 -8.86
CA LEU A 93 0.76 5.25 -9.27
C LEU A 93 -0.49 4.56 -8.69
N HIS A 94 -0.62 4.52 -7.37
CA HIS A 94 -1.69 3.77 -6.70
C HIS A 94 -3.06 4.40 -6.90
N GLY A 95 -3.17 5.73 -6.81
CA GLY A 95 -4.40 6.45 -7.09
C GLY A 95 -4.89 6.24 -8.51
N GLY A 96 -3.99 6.22 -9.49
CA GLY A 96 -4.31 5.91 -10.88
C GLY A 96 -4.82 4.48 -11.05
N ILE A 97 -4.13 3.50 -10.50
CA ILE A 97 -4.53 2.08 -10.62
C ILE A 97 -5.87 1.85 -9.92
N HIS A 98 -6.03 2.28 -8.68
CA HIS A 98 -7.28 2.08 -7.92
C HIS A 98 -8.49 2.77 -8.54
N ARG A 99 -8.28 3.91 -9.22
CA ARG A 99 -9.36 4.62 -9.92
C ARG A 99 -9.81 3.91 -11.19
N HIS A 100 -8.88 3.30 -11.93
CA HIS A 100 -9.15 2.81 -13.28
C HIS A 100 -9.17 1.28 -13.39
N CYS A 101 -8.71 0.56 -12.36
CA CYS A 101 -8.61 -0.90 -12.35
C CYS A 101 -9.29 -1.48 -11.09
N PRO A 102 -10.62 -1.52 -11.01
CA PRO A 102 -11.34 -1.93 -9.79
C PRO A 102 -11.05 -3.39 -9.38
N HIS A 103 -10.59 -4.22 -10.31
CA HIS A 103 -10.16 -5.60 -10.04
C HIS A 103 -8.77 -5.69 -9.37
N ALA A 104 -7.96 -4.63 -9.42
CA ALA A 104 -6.65 -4.57 -8.76
C ALA A 104 -6.84 -4.26 -7.27
N ARG A 105 -7.17 -5.28 -6.48
CA ARG A 105 -7.46 -5.12 -5.04
C ARG A 105 -6.24 -4.80 -4.21
N CYS A 106 -5.06 -5.26 -4.63
CA CYS A 106 -3.79 -4.99 -4.00
C CYS A 106 -2.78 -4.54 -5.07
N VAL A 107 -2.03 -3.49 -4.77
CA VAL A 107 -0.96 -2.98 -5.65
C VAL A 107 0.32 -2.94 -4.85
N MET A 108 1.37 -3.57 -5.36
CA MET A 108 2.68 -3.65 -4.71
C MET A 108 3.76 -3.13 -5.64
N HIS A 109 4.45 -2.06 -5.22
CA HIS A 109 5.62 -1.52 -5.88
C HIS A 109 6.86 -1.82 -5.03
N ALA A 110 7.74 -2.64 -5.54
CA ALA A 110 8.94 -3.10 -4.86
C ALA A 110 10.16 -3.05 -5.78
N HIS A 111 11.36 -2.96 -5.18
CA HIS A 111 12.63 -2.95 -5.88
C HIS A 111 13.53 -4.12 -5.44
N PRO A 112 13.13 -5.38 -5.66
CA PRO A 112 14.02 -6.50 -5.37
C PRO A 112 15.24 -6.46 -6.29
N GLU A 113 16.42 -6.80 -5.78
CA GLU A 113 17.69 -6.66 -6.49
C GLU A 113 17.66 -7.26 -7.90
N TYR A 114 17.31 -8.52 -8.02
CA TYR A 114 17.29 -9.21 -9.32
C TYR A 114 16.19 -8.69 -10.26
N GLY A 115 15.03 -8.33 -9.73
CA GLY A 115 13.97 -7.71 -10.52
C GLY A 115 14.38 -6.37 -11.08
N THR A 116 15.06 -5.55 -10.28
CA THR A 116 15.58 -4.24 -10.66
C THR A 116 16.70 -4.38 -11.71
N VAL A 117 17.61 -5.34 -11.53
CA VAL A 117 18.64 -5.65 -12.52
C VAL A 117 18.02 -6.06 -13.85
N LEU A 118 17.06 -7.00 -13.83
CA LEU A 118 16.37 -7.45 -15.05
C LEU A 118 15.66 -6.30 -15.77
N ALA A 119 14.92 -5.47 -15.01
CA ALA A 119 14.20 -4.31 -15.56
C ALA A 119 15.14 -3.26 -16.18
N SER A 120 16.40 -3.20 -15.76
CA SER A 120 17.40 -2.26 -16.25
C SER A 120 18.12 -2.74 -17.52
N LEU A 121 17.91 -3.98 -17.94
CA LEU A 121 18.55 -4.53 -19.14
C LEU A 121 17.87 -4.00 -20.40
N LYS A 122 18.64 -3.86 -21.49
CA LYS A 122 18.13 -3.52 -22.81
C LYS A 122 17.11 -4.56 -23.33
N ASP A 123 17.34 -5.83 -23.01
CA ASP A 123 16.41 -6.94 -23.23
C ASP A 123 16.05 -7.54 -21.85
N SER A 124 14.86 -7.21 -21.36
CA SER A 124 14.33 -7.65 -20.07
C SER A 124 13.43 -8.89 -20.17
N ARG A 125 13.39 -9.56 -21.32
CA ARG A 125 12.59 -10.77 -21.47
C ARG A 125 13.17 -11.90 -20.61
N LEU A 126 12.29 -12.51 -19.83
CA LEU A 126 12.60 -13.71 -19.06
C LEU A 126 12.13 -14.93 -19.88
N PRO A 127 13.04 -15.73 -20.48
CA PRO A 127 12.62 -16.94 -21.18
C PRO A 127 12.09 -17.97 -20.17
N PRO A 128 11.11 -18.80 -20.56
CA PRO A 128 10.71 -19.93 -19.74
C PRO A 128 11.88 -20.91 -19.62
N ILE A 129 12.14 -21.35 -18.40
CA ILE A 129 13.29 -22.23 -18.07
C ILE A 129 12.85 -23.59 -17.51
N ASP A 130 11.54 -23.85 -17.36
CA ASP A 130 10.90 -25.08 -16.86
C ASP A 130 9.61 -25.40 -17.61
#